data_c63a3e015576c45e2d78bc3e9d37e4c2
#
_entry.id   c63a3e015576c45e2d78bc3e9d37e4c2
#
_cell.length_a   1.000
_cell.length_b   1.000
_cell.length_c   1.000
_cell.angle_alpha   90.00
_cell.angle_beta   90.00
_cell.angle_gamma   90.00
#
_symmetry.space_group_name_H-M   'P 1'
#
loop_
_entity.id
_entity.type
_entity.pdbx_description
1 polymer ?
#
loop_
_entity_poly.entity_id
_entity_poly.type
_entity_poly.pdbx_seq_one_letter_code
_entity_poly.pdbx_strand_id
1 'polypeptide(L)'
;MKKKALIFGVTGQDGSYLAEFLLEKKYQVHAVKRRSSSFNTERIDHLYNNKNFHLHYGDLTDAISINRLINLVKPDEIYNLAAQSHVAVSFLIPNYTANVDALGCLNILEAIKSLNLINKIKFYQAGTSEMFGKVLEIPQTEKTPFYPRSPYGVSKVFSHWMTINYRESYKMFACNGILFNHESPRRGETFVTRKITIAL
;
A
#
# COMPACT_ATOMS: atom_id res chain seq x y z
N MET A 1 -25.70 3.84 -5.18
CA MET A 1 -24.73 2.74 -5.42
C MET A 1 -23.78 2.65 -4.22
N LYS A 2 -23.30 1.45 -3.88
CA LYS A 2 -22.29 1.29 -2.84
C LYS A 2 -20.94 1.84 -3.33
N LYS A 3 -20.19 2.52 -2.46
CA LYS A 3 -18.81 2.92 -2.78
C LYS A 3 -17.93 1.69 -2.96
N LYS A 4 -16.97 1.77 -3.89
CA LYS A 4 -16.00 0.73 -4.18
C LYS A 4 -14.62 1.15 -3.72
N ALA A 5 -13.95 0.29 -2.97
CA ALA A 5 -12.56 0.47 -2.58
C ALA A 5 -11.69 -0.61 -3.25
N LEU A 6 -10.54 -0.23 -3.78
CA LEU A 6 -9.52 -1.14 -4.28
C LEU A 6 -8.31 -1.09 -3.36
N ILE A 7 -7.95 -2.23 -2.74
CA ILE A 7 -6.88 -2.34 -1.77
C ILE A 7 -5.74 -3.18 -2.35
N PHE A 8 -4.58 -2.58 -2.58
CA PHE A 8 -3.34 -3.29 -2.82
C PHE A 8 -2.67 -3.65 -1.49
N GLY A 9 -2.24 -4.90 -1.32
CA GLY A 9 -1.64 -5.38 -0.08
C GLY A 9 -2.63 -5.85 0.98
N VAL A 10 -3.79 -6.34 0.58
CA VAL A 10 -4.85 -6.81 1.48
C VAL A 10 -4.44 -7.96 2.40
N THR A 11 -3.46 -8.77 2.00
CA THR A 11 -2.95 -9.91 2.80
C THR A 11 -2.00 -9.48 3.92
N GLY A 12 -1.61 -8.20 3.95
CA GLY A 12 -0.82 -7.62 5.03
C GLY A 12 -1.66 -7.29 6.27
N GLN A 13 -0.97 -6.88 7.36
CA GLN A 13 -1.61 -6.46 8.60
C GLN A 13 -2.67 -5.38 8.33
N ASP A 14 -2.24 -4.22 7.84
CA ASP A 14 -3.10 -3.05 7.66
C ASP A 14 -4.19 -3.27 6.61
N GLY A 15 -3.84 -3.95 5.51
CA GLY A 15 -4.79 -4.24 4.44
C GLY A 15 -5.95 -5.13 4.90
N SER A 16 -5.69 -6.08 5.77
CA SER A 16 -6.73 -6.97 6.31
C SER A 16 -7.70 -6.23 7.24
N TYR A 17 -7.19 -5.38 8.14
CA TYR A 17 -8.03 -4.54 9.00
C TYR A 17 -8.82 -3.49 8.20
N LEU A 18 -8.18 -2.88 7.20
CA LEU A 18 -8.87 -1.92 6.34
C LEU A 18 -10.02 -2.58 5.56
N ALA A 19 -9.80 -3.80 5.07
CA ALA A 19 -10.84 -4.55 4.35
C ALA A 19 -12.07 -4.79 5.25
N GLU A 20 -11.88 -5.25 6.49
CA GLU A 20 -12.94 -5.43 7.49
C GLU A 20 -13.68 -4.12 7.75
N PHE A 21 -12.93 -3.07 8.07
CA PHE A 21 -13.49 -1.75 8.37
C PHE A 21 -14.34 -1.20 7.21
N LEU A 22 -13.87 -1.32 5.98
CA LEU A 22 -14.63 -0.85 4.82
C LEU A 22 -15.88 -1.71 4.54
N LEU A 23 -15.83 -3.01 4.79
CA LEU A 23 -17.01 -3.88 4.71
C LEU A 23 -18.07 -3.49 5.76
N GLU A 24 -17.66 -3.18 6.99
CA GLU A 24 -18.55 -2.64 8.03
C GLU A 24 -19.19 -1.30 7.60
N LYS A 25 -18.42 -0.45 6.91
CA LYS A 25 -18.89 0.80 6.29
C LYS A 25 -19.75 0.59 5.04
N LYS A 26 -20.08 -0.66 4.70
CA LYS A 26 -20.94 -1.04 3.57
C LYS A 26 -20.33 -0.78 2.18
N TYR A 27 -19.00 -0.68 2.09
CA TYR A 27 -18.31 -0.64 0.81
C TYR A 27 -18.37 -1.99 0.09
N GLN A 28 -18.19 -1.94 -1.23
CA GLN A 28 -17.72 -3.07 -2.02
C GLN A 28 -16.19 -3.04 -1.99
N VAL A 29 -15.57 -4.04 -1.39
CA VAL A 29 -14.11 -4.13 -1.24
C VAL A 29 -13.56 -5.04 -2.32
N HIS A 30 -12.76 -4.46 -3.21
CA HIS A 30 -11.95 -5.17 -4.18
C HIS A 30 -10.52 -5.24 -3.64
N ALA A 31 -10.03 -6.43 -3.41
CA ALA A 31 -8.78 -6.70 -2.73
C ALA A 31 -7.78 -7.34 -3.69
N VAL A 32 -6.53 -6.87 -3.70
CA VAL A 32 -5.50 -7.37 -4.61
C VAL A 32 -4.48 -8.17 -3.83
N LYS A 33 -4.26 -9.42 -4.24
CA LYS A 33 -3.17 -10.28 -3.75
C LYS A 33 -2.21 -10.65 -4.88
N ARG A 34 -0.94 -10.79 -4.55
CA ARG A 34 0.06 -11.33 -5.46
C ARG A 34 -0.09 -12.84 -5.56
N ARG A 35 0.26 -13.43 -6.71
CA ARG A 35 0.34 -14.87 -6.86
C ARG A 35 1.50 -15.42 -6.03
N SER A 36 1.21 -16.40 -5.20
CA SER A 36 2.18 -17.18 -4.44
C SER A 36 1.89 -18.67 -4.59
N SER A 37 2.90 -19.50 -4.48
CA SER A 37 2.74 -20.97 -4.45
C SER A 37 2.20 -21.47 -3.12
N SER A 38 2.46 -20.75 -2.03
CA SER A 38 1.90 -21.02 -0.71
C SER A 38 0.71 -20.11 -0.41
N PHE A 39 -0.19 -20.56 0.46
CA PHE A 39 -1.27 -19.72 0.96
C PHE A 39 -0.71 -18.59 1.83
N ASN A 40 -1.18 -17.37 1.60
CA ASN A 40 -0.81 -16.18 2.36
C ASN A 40 -2.05 -15.31 2.68
N THR A 41 -3.21 -15.94 2.78
CA THR A 41 -4.52 -15.28 2.91
C THR A 41 -5.15 -15.41 4.30
N GLU A 42 -4.49 -16.06 5.26
CA GLU A 42 -5.01 -16.33 6.59
C GLU A 42 -5.67 -15.12 7.27
N ARG A 43 -5.11 -13.91 7.06
CA ARG A 43 -5.65 -12.67 7.64
C ARG A 43 -6.98 -12.23 7.04
N ILE A 44 -7.39 -12.80 5.91
CA ILE A 44 -8.60 -12.44 5.15
C ILE A 44 -9.50 -13.64 4.80
N ASP A 45 -9.15 -14.86 5.21
CA ASP A 45 -9.90 -16.07 4.85
C ASP A 45 -11.36 -16.01 5.34
N HIS A 46 -11.61 -15.42 6.50
CA HIS A 46 -12.93 -15.20 7.05
C HIS A 46 -13.80 -14.23 6.21
N LEU A 47 -13.22 -13.47 5.29
CA LEU A 47 -13.94 -12.55 4.41
C LEU A 47 -14.43 -13.19 3.11
N TYR A 48 -13.96 -14.39 2.75
CA TYR A 48 -14.28 -15.03 1.46
C TYR A 48 -15.78 -15.19 1.17
N ASN A 49 -16.57 -15.43 2.22
CA ASN A 49 -18.01 -15.64 2.09
C ASN A 49 -18.81 -14.32 2.07
N ASN A 50 -18.13 -13.16 2.20
CA ASN A 50 -18.81 -11.88 2.19
C ASN A 50 -19.09 -11.43 0.75
N LYS A 51 -20.36 -11.25 0.40
CA LYS A 51 -20.82 -10.88 -0.96
C LYS A 51 -20.26 -9.53 -1.46
N ASN A 52 -19.73 -8.70 -0.58
CA ASN A 52 -19.13 -7.41 -0.91
C ASN A 52 -17.60 -7.47 -0.94
N PHE A 53 -16.98 -8.63 -0.73
CA PHE A 53 -15.54 -8.82 -0.79
C PHE A 53 -15.15 -9.57 -2.06
N HIS A 54 -14.31 -8.98 -2.89
CA HIS A 54 -13.88 -9.52 -4.18
C HIS A 54 -12.36 -9.57 -4.23
N LEU A 55 -11.79 -10.76 -4.36
CA LEU A 55 -10.34 -10.96 -4.39
C LEU A 55 -9.83 -11.09 -5.82
N HIS A 56 -8.80 -10.33 -6.16
CA HIS A 56 -8.16 -10.29 -7.47
C HIS A 56 -6.67 -10.64 -7.38
N TYR A 57 -6.13 -11.19 -8.47
CA TYR A 57 -4.68 -11.28 -8.65
C TYR A 57 -4.15 -10.02 -9.31
N GLY A 58 -3.02 -9.51 -8.80
CA GLY A 58 -2.29 -8.39 -9.38
C GLY A 58 -0.93 -8.23 -8.70
N ASP A 59 0.00 -7.58 -9.38
CA ASP A 59 1.33 -7.26 -8.86
C ASP A 59 1.65 -5.80 -9.17
N LEU A 60 2.25 -5.08 -8.22
CA LEU A 60 2.62 -3.67 -8.42
C LEU A 60 3.69 -3.48 -9.50
N THR A 61 4.46 -4.53 -9.79
CA THR A 61 5.47 -4.52 -10.86
C THR A 61 4.88 -4.75 -12.25
N ASP A 62 3.60 -5.15 -12.35
CA ASP A 62 2.88 -5.36 -13.60
C ASP A 62 1.87 -4.24 -13.86
N ALA A 63 2.34 -3.18 -14.55
CA ALA A 63 1.53 -2.01 -14.89
C ALA A 63 0.26 -2.37 -15.70
N ILE A 64 0.34 -3.43 -16.55
CA ILE A 64 -0.80 -3.86 -17.37
C ILE A 64 -1.89 -4.47 -16.48
N SER A 65 -1.52 -5.31 -15.52
CA SER A 65 -2.48 -5.90 -14.58
C SER A 65 -3.16 -4.84 -13.71
N ILE A 66 -2.40 -3.82 -13.25
CA ILE A 66 -2.93 -2.69 -12.48
C ILE A 66 -3.95 -1.91 -13.31
N ASN A 67 -3.58 -1.51 -14.52
CA ASN A 67 -4.46 -0.76 -15.41
C ASN A 67 -5.75 -1.53 -15.68
N ARG A 68 -5.66 -2.83 -16.01
CA ARG A 68 -6.81 -3.72 -16.21
C ARG A 68 -7.71 -3.78 -14.98
N LEU A 69 -7.14 -3.93 -13.77
CA LEU A 69 -7.92 -4.01 -12.54
C LEU A 69 -8.64 -2.69 -12.23
N ILE A 70 -7.97 -1.56 -12.35
CA ILE A 70 -8.58 -0.24 -12.13
C ILE A 70 -9.71 0.00 -13.13
N ASN A 71 -9.51 -0.35 -14.40
CA ASN A 71 -10.55 -0.23 -15.42
C ASN A 71 -11.75 -1.16 -15.19
N LEU A 72 -11.51 -2.39 -14.73
CA LEU A 72 -12.54 -3.37 -14.40
C LEU A 72 -13.40 -2.92 -13.20
N VAL A 73 -12.73 -2.50 -12.13
CA VAL A 73 -13.38 -2.16 -10.85
C VAL A 73 -13.99 -0.77 -10.90
N LYS A 74 -13.30 0.20 -11.51
CA LYS A 74 -13.63 1.63 -11.48
C LYS A 74 -13.93 2.08 -10.04
N PRO A 75 -12.94 1.96 -9.12
CA PRO A 75 -13.15 2.23 -7.71
C PRO A 75 -13.37 3.72 -7.44
N ASP A 76 -14.02 4.04 -6.33
CA ASP A 76 -14.09 5.40 -5.80
C ASP A 76 -12.82 5.76 -5.01
N GLU A 77 -12.21 4.75 -4.38
CA GLU A 77 -11.04 4.91 -3.53
C GLU A 77 -10.02 3.81 -3.78
N ILE A 78 -8.73 4.17 -3.86
CA ILE A 78 -7.61 3.22 -3.97
C ILE A 78 -6.69 3.41 -2.78
N TYR A 79 -6.37 2.29 -2.10
CA TYR A 79 -5.44 2.23 -0.99
C TYR A 79 -4.22 1.39 -1.39
N ASN A 80 -3.06 2.02 -1.53
CA ASN A 80 -1.81 1.32 -1.78
C ASN A 80 -1.07 1.05 -0.48
N LEU A 81 -1.29 -0.15 0.08
CA LEU A 81 -0.64 -0.67 1.28
C LEU A 81 0.38 -1.77 0.93
N ALA A 82 0.50 -2.13 -0.36
CA ALA A 82 1.45 -3.14 -0.81
C ALA A 82 2.87 -2.58 -0.81
N ALA A 83 3.80 -3.38 -0.32
CA ALA A 83 5.22 -3.05 -0.29
C ALA A 83 6.09 -4.30 -0.09
N GLN A 84 7.36 -4.19 -0.46
CA GLN A 84 8.46 -4.96 0.14
C GLN A 84 8.92 -4.18 1.38
N SER A 85 8.32 -4.42 2.55
CA SER A 85 8.47 -3.57 3.74
C SER A 85 9.58 -4.00 4.71
N HIS A 86 10.35 -5.03 4.39
CA HIS A 86 11.43 -5.50 5.25
C HIS A 86 12.72 -4.75 4.94
N VAL A 87 13.12 -3.82 5.83
CA VAL A 87 14.27 -2.92 5.63
C VAL A 87 15.57 -3.67 5.33
N ALA A 88 15.93 -4.70 6.13
CA ALA A 88 17.17 -5.44 5.89
C ALA A 88 17.16 -6.17 4.54
N VAL A 89 16.03 -6.75 4.13
CA VAL A 89 15.88 -7.42 2.83
C VAL A 89 16.02 -6.42 1.67
N SER A 90 15.66 -5.15 1.86
CA SER A 90 15.81 -4.14 0.80
C SER A 90 17.26 -3.94 0.34
N PHE A 91 18.24 -4.19 1.23
CA PHE A 91 19.66 -4.16 0.85
C PHE A 91 20.10 -5.37 0.03
N LEU A 92 19.43 -6.51 0.19
CA LEU A 92 19.72 -7.74 -0.56
C LEU A 92 19.08 -7.74 -1.96
N ILE A 93 17.90 -7.14 -2.07
CA ILE A 93 17.10 -7.09 -3.32
C ILE A 93 16.63 -5.67 -3.64
N PRO A 94 17.56 -4.69 -3.81
CA PRO A 94 17.21 -3.28 -3.96
C PRO A 94 16.38 -3.00 -5.22
N ASN A 95 16.66 -3.68 -6.33
CA ASN A 95 15.91 -3.52 -7.58
C ASN A 95 14.44 -3.95 -7.43
N TYR A 96 14.20 -5.10 -6.79
CA TYR A 96 12.84 -5.56 -6.52
C TYR A 96 12.11 -4.57 -5.60
N THR A 97 12.78 -4.12 -4.54
CA THR A 97 12.23 -3.12 -3.61
C THR A 97 11.84 -1.83 -4.34
N ALA A 98 12.72 -1.30 -5.20
CA ALA A 98 12.43 -0.10 -5.98
C ALA A 98 11.26 -0.32 -6.97
N ASN A 99 11.24 -1.45 -7.66
CA ASN A 99 10.16 -1.77 -8.59
C ASN A 99 8.79 -1.86 -7.89
N VAL A 100 8.72 -2.50 -6.73
CA VAL A 100 7.47 -2.63 -5.97
C VAL A 100 7.09 -1.31 -5.31
N ASP A 101 8.01 -0.71 -4.54
CA ASP A 101 7.68 0.35 -3.59
C ASP A 101 7.69 1.73 -4.24
N ALA A 102 8.54 1.97 -5.25
CA ALA A 102 8.61 3.23 -5.97
C ALA A 102 7.78 3.17 -7.27
N LEU A 103 8.20 2.33 -8.23
CA LEU A 103 7.54 2.26 -9.53
C LEU A 103 6.13 1.69 -9.45
N GLY A 104 5.84 0.80 -8.49
CA GLY A 104 4.50 0.29 -8.24
C GLY A 104 3.49 1.40 -7.90
N CYS A 105 3.89 2.39 -7.10
CA CYS A 105 3.07 3.57 -6.84
C CYS A 105 2.82 4.37 -8.13
N LEU A 106 3.88 4.62 -8.91
CA LEU A 106 3.79 5.33 -10.19
C LEU A 106 2.86 4.59 -11.17
N ASN A 107 2.92 3.26 -11.23
CA ASN A 107 2.04 2.45 -12.08
C ASN A 107 0.56 2.65 -11.74
N ILE A 108 0.21 2.77 -10.46
CA ILE A 108 -1.18 3.07 -10.04
C ILE A 108 -1.58 4.48 -10.46
N LEU A 109 -0.74 5.48 -10.19
CA LEU A 109 -1.01 6.89 -10.54
C LEU A 109 -1.19 7.06 -12.05
N GLU A 110 -0.31 6.47 -12.87
CA GLU A 110 -0.41 6.50 -14.33
C GLU A 110 -1.64 5.76 -14.84
N ALA A 111 -2.03 4.64 -14.22
CA ALA A 111 -3.26 3.94 -14.59
C ALA A 111 -4.50 4.80 -14.32
N ILE A 112 -4.58 5.49 -13.18
CA ILE A 112 -5.69 6.41 -12.88
C ILE A 112 -5.76 7.52 -13.92
N LYS A 113 -4.61 8.10 -14.29
CA LYS A 113 -4.50 9.19 -15.24
C LYS A 113 -4.86 8.72 -16.67
N SER A 114 -4.26 7.65 -17.14
CA SER A 114 -4.47 7.12 -18.51
C SER A 114 -5.92 6.67 -18.77
N LEU A 115 -6.61 6.23 -17.71
CA LEU A 115 -8.03 5.86 -17.76
C LEU A 115 -8.98 7.06 -17.62
N ASN A 116 -8.48 8.30 -17.53
CA ASN A 116 -9.28 9.51 -17.31
C ASN A 116 -10.14 9.45 -16.03
N LEU A 117 -9.60 8.86 -14.94
CA LEU A 117 -10.30 8.69 -13.67
C LEU A 117 -9.82 9.63 -12.56
N ILE A 118 -8.98 10.63 -12.89
CA ILE A 118 -8.38 11.58 -11.93
C ILE A 118 -9.44 12.25 -11.04
N ASN A 119 -10.53 12.70 -11.63
CA ASN A 119 -11.60 13.43 -10.91
C ASN A 119 -12.59 12.49 -10.17
N LYS A 120 -12.40 11.18 -10.29
CA LYS A 120 -13.33 10.17 -9.72
C LYS A 120 -12.71 9.39 -8.58
N ILE A 121 -11.41 9.11 -8.65
CA ILE A 121 -10.71 8.22 -7.71
C ILE A 121 -9.97 9.05 -6.68
N LYS A 122 -10.14 8.68 -5.40
CA LYS A 122 -9.29 9.15 -4.31
C LYS A 122 -8.20 8.12 -4.08
N PHE A 123 -6.95 8.56 -4.06
CA PHE A 123 -5.78 7.71 -3.89
C PHE A 123 -5.09 7.95 -2.55
N TYR A 124 -4.79 6.87 -1.83
CA TYR A 124 -3.99 6.87 -0.62
C TYR A 124 -2.73 6.04 -0.81
N GLN A 125 -1.57 6.64 -0.51
CA GLN A 125 -0.26 5.98 -0.48
C GLN A 125 0.19 5.77 0.97
N ALA A 126 0.47 4.53 1.34
CA ALA A 126 1.12 4.25 2.61
C ALA A 126 2.61 4.62 2.55
N GLY A 127 2.99 5.67 3.26
CA GLY A 127 4.37 6.04 3.52
C GLY A 127 4.93 5.29 4.75
N THR A 128 6.06 5.77 5.28
CA THR A 128 6.75 5.14 6.40
C THR A 128 7.61 6.16 7.16
N SER A 129 7.83 5.94 8.46
CA SER A 129 8.83 6.69 9.25
C SER A 129 10.25 6.52 8.74
N GLU A 130 10.55 5.42 8.00
CA GLU A 130 11.86 5.18 7.37
C GLU A 130 12.26 6.25 6.33
N MET A 131 11.30 7.06 5.87
CA MET A 131 11.58 8.21 5.02
C MET A 131 12.42 9.26 5.76
N PHE A 132 12.21 9.45 7.06
CA PHE A 132 13.01 10.36 7.88
C PHE A 132 14.43 9.84 8.10
N GLY A 133 14.62 8.52 8.23
CA GLY A 133 15.91 7.85 8.31
C GLY A 133 16.81 8.40 9.40
N LYS A 134 17.90 9.12 9.02
CA LYS A 134 18.74 9.85 9.97
C LYS A 134 18.04 11.17 10.31
N VAL A 135 17.30 11.15 11.40
CA VAL A 135 16.46 12.25 11.87
C VAL A 135 17.26 13.54 12.05
N LEU A 136 16.78 14.63 11.46
CA LEU A 136 17.42 15.94 11.52
C LEU A 136 16.83 16.84 12.62
N GLU A 137 15.65 16.52 13.14
CA GLU A 137 14.99 17.24 14.24
C GLU A 137 14.13 16.29 15.10
N ILE A 138 13.94 16.65 16.37
CA ILE A 138 13.12 15.92 17.34
C ILE A 138 12.24 16.93 18.10
N PRO A 139 10.90 16.76 18.12
CA PRO A 139 10.13 15.73 17.43
C PRO A 139 10.06 15.98 15.91
N GLN A 140 9.81 14.90 15.11
CA GLN A 140 9.53 15.04 13.69
C GLN A 140 8.15 15.66 13.46
N THR A 141 8.06 16.44 12.39
CA THR A 141 6.83 17.04 11.87
C THR A 141 6.68 16.73 10.38
N GLU A 142 5.57 17.14 9.78
CA GLU A 142 5.37 17.02 8.33
C GLU A 142 6.34 17.91 7.51
N LYS A 143 7.07 18.83 8.16
CA LYS A 143 8.07 19.71 7.57
C LYS A 143 9.50 19.17 7.73
N THR A 144 9.69 18.16 8.59
CA THR A 144 11.00 17.53 8.80
C THR A 144 11.53 16.96 7.49
N PRO A 145 12.75 17.35 7.06
CA PRO A 145 13.33 16.81 5.82
C PRO A 145 13.52 15.30 5.88
N PHE A 146 13.26 14.64 4.77
CA PHE A 146 13.53 13.21 4.62
C PHE A 146 15.02 12.97 4.37
N TYR A 147 15.59 12.01 5.11
CA TYR A 147 16.96 11.54 4.94
C TYR A 147 17.03 10.01 5.06
N PRO A 148 16.43 9.28 4.09
CA PRO A 148 16.30 7.82 4.17
C PRO A 148 17.67 7.15 4.20
N ARG A 149 17.76 5.99 4.90
CA ARG A 149 19.00 5.24 5.12
C ARG A 149 18.93 3.81 4.61
N SER A 150 17.90 3.48 3.81
CA SER A 150 17.73 2.15 3.22
C SER A 150 17.12 2.26 1.82
N PRO A 151 17.35 1.27 0.93
CA PRO A 151 16.66 1.22 -0.37
C PRO A 151 15.13 1.26 -0.23
N TYR A 152 14.56 0.66 0.82
CA TYR A 152 13.15 0.77 1.18
C TYR A 152 12.74 2.21 1.47
N GLY A 153 13.44 2.89 2.37
CA GLY A 153 13.15 4.29 2.71
C GLY A 153 13.24 5.21 1.50
N VAL A 154 14.29 5.05 0.65
CA VAL A 154 14.44 5.83 -0.60
C VAL A 154 13.26 5.58 -1.56
N SER A 155 12.85 4.33 -1.74
CA SER A 155 11.71 3.97 -2.59
C SER A 155 10.40 4.59 -2.08
N LYS A 156 10.21 4.64 -0.78
CA LYS A 156 9.04 5.29 -0.16
C LYS A 156 9.08 6.82 -0.27
N VAL A 157 10.26 7.45 -0.20
CA VAL A 157 10.42 8.89 -0.50
C VAL A 157 10.05 9.20 -1.95
N PHE A 158 10.46 8.35 -2.91
CA PHE A 158 10.01 8.48 -4.30
C PHE A 158 8.48 8.46 -4.40
N SER A 159 7.83 7.45 -3.82
CA SER A 159 6.36 7.33 -3.84
C SER A 159 5.66 8.52 -3.19
N HIS A 160 6.22 9.03 -2.09
CA HIS A 160 5.72 10.22 -1.40
C HIS A 160 5.69 11.43 -2.34
N TRP A 161 6.81 11.74 -2.99
CA TRP A 161 6.92 12.89 -3.88
C TRP A 161 6.14 12.71 -5.18
N MET A 162 6.06 11.49 -5.72
CA MET A 162 5.20 11.22 -6.87
C MET A 162 3.72 11.45 -6.55
N THR A 163 3.26 11.03 -5.37
CA THR A 163 1.89 11.29 -4.92
C THR A 163 1.60 12.79 -4.80
N ILE A 164 2.53 13.57 -4.25
CA ILE A 164 2.41 15.03 -4.17
C ILE A 164 2.41 15.64 -5.58
N ASN A 165 3.33 15.22 -6.45
CA ASN A 165 3.43 15.72 -7.81
C ASN A 165 2.12 15.51 -8.59
N TYR A 166 1.51 14.31 -8.51
CA TYR A 166 0.25 14.03 -9.19
C TYR A 166 -0.92 14.85 -8.62
N ARG A 167 -0.93 15.06 -7.30
CA ARG A 167 -1.92 15.94 -6.66
C ARG A 167 -1.83 17.37 -7.18
N GLU A 168 -0.62 17.89 -7.27
CA GLU A 168 -0.39 19.30 -7.64
C GLU A 168 -0.49 19.53 -9.15
N SER A 169 0.11 18.66 -9.97
CA SER A 169 0.17 18.81 -11.42
C SER A 169 -1.14 18.44 -12.12
N TYR A 170 -1.81 17.40 -11.65
CA TYR A 170 -3.02 16.88 -12.31
C TYR A 170 -4.30 17.11 -11.50
N LYS A 171 -4.22 17.79 -10.33
CA LYS A 171 -5.36 18.01 -9.42
C LYS A 171 -6.03 16.71 -8.96
N MET A 172 -5.27 15.62 -8.93
CA MET A 172 -5.71 14.33 -8.42
C MET A 172 -5.94 14.41 -6.91
N PHE A 173 -7.04 13.85 -6.39
CA PHE A 173 -7.14 13.63 -4.95
C PHE A 173 -6.19 12.51 -4.55
N ALA A 174 -5.00 12.87 -4.12
CA ALA A 174 -3.96 11.93 -3.71
C ALA A 174 -3.33 12.36 -2.39
N CYS A 175 -3.22 11.47 -1.42
CA CYS A 175 -2.63 11.75 -0.12
C CYS A 175 -1.66 10.65 0.33
N ASN A 176 -0.70 11.06 1.17
CA ASN A 176 0.26 10.18 1.81
C ASN A 176 -0.10 10.00 3.29
N GLY A 177 -0.01 8.77 3.80
CA GLY A 177 0.13 8.51 5.22
C GLY A 177 1.62 8.45 5.59
N ILE A 178 1.99 8.93 6.77
CA ILE A 178 3.32 8.73 7.34
C ILE A 178 3.16 7.74 8.50
N LEU A 179 3.36 6.46 8.19
CA LEU A 179 3.13 5.40 9.15
C LEU A 179 4.39 5.14 9.96
N PHE A 180 4.28 5.27 11.27
CA PHE A 180 5.28 4.77 12.21
C PHE A 180 5.05 3.30 12.51
N ASN A 181 5.96 2.66 13.23
CA ASN A 181 5.81 1.27 13.63
C ASN A 181 4.52 1.11 14.45
N HIS A 182 3.71 0.15 14.05
CA HIS A 182 2.46 -0.18 14.72
C HIS A 182 2.25 -1.70 14.70
N GLU A 183 1.73 -2.19 15.78
CA GLU A 183 1.69 -3.61 16.09
C GLU A 183 0.26 -4.11 16.26
N SER A 184 0.05 -5.37 15.95
CA SER A 184 -1.21 -6.08 16.21
C SER A 184 -1.00 -7.59 16.23
N PRO A 185 -2.01 -8.40 16.62
CA PRO A 185 -1.96 -9.84 16.48
C PRO A 185 -1.69 -10.33 15.05
N ARG A 186 -1.93 -9.49 14.03
CA ARG A 186 -1.67 -9.78 12.60
C ARG A 186 -0.31 -9.31 12.11
N ARG A 187 0.56 -8.83 13.00
CA ARG A 187 1.93 -8.43 12.62
C ARG A 187 2.67 -9.60 11.99
N GLY A 188 3.46 -9.34 10.95
CA GLY A 188 4.28 -10.37 10.31
C GLY A 188 5.29 -10.98 11.29
N GLU A 189 5.44 -12.29 11.28
CA GLU A 189 6.25 -13.07 12.23
C GLU A 189 7.74 -12.76 12.16
N THR A 190 8.21 -12.21 11.05
CA THR A 190 9.62 -11.82 10.86
C THR A 190 9.98 -10.50 11.56
N PHE A 191 9.00 -9.73 12.05
CA PHE A 191 9.22 -8.49 12.77
C PHE A 191 9.51 -8.74 14.26
N VAL A 192 10.34 -7.88 14.86
CA VAL A 192 10.92 -8.11 16.20
C VAL A 192 9.89 -8.32 17.30
N THR A 193 8.86 -7.49 17.36
CA THR A 193 7.80 -7.59 18.37
C THR A 193 7.02 -8.91 18.25
N ARG A 194 6.69 -9.32 17.02
CA ARG A 194 5.98 -10.58 16.80
C ARG A 194 6.86 -11.79 17.11
N LYS A 195 8.17 -11.75 16.80
CA LYS A 195 9.13 -12.78 17.20
C LYS A 195 9.14 -12.96 18.73
N ILE A 196 9.16 -11.86 19.48
CA ILE A 196 9.15 -11.88 20.95
C ILE A 196 7.85 -12.53 21.45
N THR A 197 6.68 -12.09 20.95
CA THR A 197 5.38 -12.61 21.41
C THR A 197 5.10 -14.07 21.02
N ILE A 198 5.80 -14.60 20.01
CA ILE A 198 5.71 -16.02 19.63
C ILE A 198 6.64 -16.87 20.49
N ALA A 199 7.79 -16.30 20.93
CA ALA A 199 8.78 -17.03 21.73
C ALA A 199 8.41 -17.12 23.23
N LEU A 200 7.44 -16.35 23.69
CA LEU A 200 6.89 -16.40 25.04
C LEU A 200 5.78 -17.47 25.17
#